data_7cf65349d91a5dd1119a3f24d762eded
#
_entry.id   7cf65349d91a5dd1119a3f24d762eded
#
_cell.length_a   1.000
_cell.length_b   1.000
_cell.length_c   1.000
_cell.angle_alpha   90.00
_cell.angle_beta   90.00
_cell.angle_gamma   90.00
#
_symmetry.space_group_name_H-M   'P 1'
#
loop_
_entity.id
_entity.type
_entity.pdbx_description
1 polymer ?
#
loop_
_entity_poly.entity_id
_entity_poly.type
_entity_poly.pdbx_seq_one_letter_code
_entity_poly.pdbx_strand_id
1 'polypeptide(L)'
;MDTSALIKRFVAERGSASVARLTRPDAPVGTATIAYAETYSGLARRHRDGHLSATDYANACEQFERDWSGYLRIRLDEDVLGAARLVIQRHALRGFDGIHLASALTLQNRWDETVIVVAADQRLLRAAAAEGLATLDVETGAATRRGRRR
;
A
#
# COMPACT_ATOMS: atom_id res chain seq x y z
N MET A 1 -1.35 3.47 -0.83
CA MET A 1 -0.10 2.78 -0.46
C MET A 1 -0.45 1.34 -0.09
N ASP A 2 0.27 0.38 -0.66
CA ASP A 2 0.15 -1.04 -0.35
C ASP A 2 0.95 -1.41 0.91
N THR A 3 0.63 -2.52 1.55
CA THR A 3 1.28 -2.97 2.80
C THR A 3 2.79 -3.25 2.60
N SER A 4 3.23 -3.70 1.42
CA SER A 4 4.66 -3.91 1.13
C SER A 4 5.50 -2.62 1.21
N ALA A 5 4.90 -1.49 0.92
CA ALA A 5 5.51 -0.17 1.14
C ALA A 5 5.23 0.36 2.54
N LEU A 6 3.99 0.26 3.01
CA LEU A 6 3.56 0.83 4.29
C LEU A 6 4.40 0.34 5.47
N ILE A 7 4.71 -0.95 5.54
CA ILE A 7 5.48 -1.55 6.64
C ILE A 7 6.89 -0.94 6.77
N LYS A 8 7.46 -0.44 5.67
CA LYS A 8 8.78 0.22 5.63
C LYS A 8 8.81 1.57 6.36
N ARG A 9 7.65 2.08 6.76
CA ARG A 9 7.51 3.24 7.65
C ARG A 9 7.93 2.90 9.08
N PHE A 10 7.80 1.64 9.46
CA PHE A 10 7.95 1.16 10.84
C PHE A 10 9.16 0.25 11.03
N VAL A 11 9.79 -0.19 9.95
CA VAL A 11 10.97 -1.06 9.95
C VAL A 11 12.02 -0.48 9.03
N ALA A 12 13.28 -0.39 9.52
CA ALA A 12 14.39 0.10 8.72
C ALA A 12 14.84 -0.96 7.71
N GLU A 13 14.47 -0.77 6.46
CA GLU A 13 14.84 -1.65 5.34
C GLU A 13 14.93 -0.85 4.03
N ARG A 14 15.28 -1.49 2.91
CA ARG A 14 15.33 -0.83 1.60
C ARG A 14 13.99 -0.16 1.29
N GLY A 15 14.03 1.11 0.90
CA GLY A 15 12.83 1.91 0.60
C GLY A 15 12.27 2.72 1.77
N SER A 16 12.70 2.49 3.03
CA SER A 16 12.20 3.21 4.21
C SER A 16 12.34 4.73 4.07
N ALA A 17 13.46 5.23 3.55
CA ALA A 17 13.67 6.66 3.32
C ALA A 17 12.68 7.23 2.28
N SER A 18 12.31 6.44 1.27
CA SER A 18 11.30 6.85 0.28
C SER A 18 9.91 6.93 0.93
N VAL A 19 9.54 5.93 1.71
CA VAL A 19 8.26 5.92 2.43
C VAL A 19 8.17 7.08 3.42
N ALA A 20 9.23 7.35 4.19
CA ALA A 20 9.26 8.47 5.13
C ALA A 20 9.00 9.84 4.46
N ARG A 21 9.50 10.04 3.23
CA ARG A 21 9.23 11.26 2.44
C ARG A 21 7.79 11.35 1.96
N LEU A 22 7.14 10.21 1.68
CA LEU A 22 5.77 10.14 1.18
C LEU A 22 4.71 10.22 2.28
N THR A 23 5.07 9.89 3.52
CA THR A 23 4.17 9.86 4.68
C THR A 23 4.35 11.07 5.60
N ARG A 24 4.69 12.23 5.03
CA ARG A 24 4.74 13.49 5.78
C ARG A 24 3.34 13.93 6.20
N PRO A 25 3.20 14.74 7.27
CA PRO A 25 1.90 15.14 7.79
C PRO A 25 0.99 15.88 6.79
N ASP A 26 1.57 16.52 5.78
CA ASP A 26 0.89 17.28 4.74
C ASP A 26 0.54 16.44 3.49
N ALA A 27 0.97 15.18 3.44
CA ALA A 27 0.73 14.30 2.32
C ALA A 27 -0.41 13.29 2.63
N PRO A 28 -1.52 13.32 1.89
CA PRO A 28 -2.59 12.35 2.11
C PRO A 28 -2.14 10.93 1.71
N VAL A 29 -2.19 10.01 2.66
CA VAL A 29 -1.89 8.59 2.45
C VAL A 29 -3.18 7.80 2.49
N GLY A 30 -3.51 7.13 1.36
CA GLY A 30 -4.62 6.19 1.27
C GLY A 30 -4.14 4.75 1.34
N THR A 31 -4.88 3.89 2.04
CA THR A 31 -4.64 2.44 2.06
C THR A 31 -5.94 1.67 2.23
N ALA A 32 -5.97 0.41 1.80
CA ALA A 32 -7.09 -0.48 2.05
C ALA A 32 -7.19 -0.84 3.54
N THR A 33 -8.39 -1.01 4.08
CA THR A 33 -8.56 -1.36 5.52
C THR A 33 -7.89 -2.67 5.90
N ILE A 34 -7.71 -3.60 4.96
CA ILE A 34 -6.98 -4.86 5.22
C ILE A 34 -5.51 -4.64 5.57
N ALA A 35 -4.91 -3.51 5.16
CA ALA A 35 -3.53 -3.18 5.49
C ALA A 35 -3.28 -3.14 7.00
N TYR A 36 -4.33 -2.91 7.81
CA TYR A 36 -4.22 -2.96 9.26
C TYR A 36 -3.74 -4.33 9.73
N ALA A 37 -4.46 -5.37 9.36
CA ALA A 37 -4.11 -6.75 9.75
C ALA A 37 -2.81 -7.23 9.10
N GLU A 38 -2.56 -6.85 7.84
CA GLU A 38 -1.34 -7.22 7.14
C GLU A 38 -0.09 -6.58 7.77
N THR A 39 -0.18 -5.32 8.19
CA THR A 39 0.94 -4.62 8.85
C THR A 39 1.27 -5.31 10.17
N TYR A 40 0.27 -5.59 11.01
CA TYR A 40 0.48 -6.35 12.26
C TYR A 40 1.07 -7.74 12.00
N SER A 41 0.56 -8.46 11.01
CA SER A 41 1.10 -9.76 10.60
C SER A 41 2.57 -9.65 10.18
N GLY A 42 2.91 -8.63 9.40
CA GLY A 42 4.27 -8.38 8.94
C GLY A 42 5.24 -8.01 10.06
N LEU A 43 4.82 -7.15 11.00
CA LEU A 43 5.60 -6.77 12.19
C LEU A 43 5.81 -7.96 13.12
N ALA A 44 4.74 -8.71 13.43
CA ALA A 44 4.80 -9.89 14.29
C ALA A 44 5.70 -10.99 13.70
N ARG A 45 5.67 -11.21 12.38
CA ARG A 45 6.58 -12.12 11.69
C ARG A 45 8.03 -11.70 11.86
N ARG A 46 8.37 -10.42 11.60
CA ARG A 46 9.74 -9.90 11.77
C ARG A 46 10.25 -10.04 13.20
N HIS A 47 9.38 -9.85 14.18
CA HIS A 47 9.72 -10.07 15.59
C HIS A 47 10.01 -11.55 15.87
N ARG A 48 9.14 -12.48 15.45
CA ARG A 48 9.36 -13.93 15.61
C ARG A 48 10.64 -14.42 14.93
N ASP A 49 10.96 -13.85 13.76
CA ASP A 49 12.14 -14.21 12.99
C ASP A 49 13.44 -13.55 13.53
N GLY A 50 13.35 -12.78 14.62
CA GLY A 50 14.49 -12.11 15.26
C GLY A 50 15.00 -10.85 14.56
N HIS A 51 14.28 -10.34 13.56
CA HIS A 51 14.62 -9.11 12.84
C HIS A 51 14.20 -7.83 13.58
N LEU A 52 13.33 -7.94 14.57
CA LEU A 52 12.92 -6.85 15.47
C LEU A 52 13.07 -7.33 16.93
N SER A 53 13.71 -6.51 17.75
CA SER A 53 13.69 -6.70 19.20
C SER A 53 12.26 -6.51 19.74
N ALA A 54 11.99 -6.98 20.97
CA ALA A 54 10.70 -6.76 21.61
C ALA A 54 10.36 -5.27 21.76
N THR A 55 11.36 -4.45 22.06
CA THR A 55 11.21 -3.01 22.18
C THR A 55 10.91 -2.36 20.82
N ASP A 56 11.63 -2.74 19.76
CA ASP A 56 11.41 -2.18 18.42
C ASP A 56 10.05 -2.60 17.87
N TYR A 57 9.62 -3.84 18.14
CA TYR A 57 8.28 -4.31 17.79
C TYR A 57 7.19 -3.50 18.48
N ALA A 58 7.30 -3.28 19.79
CA ALA A 58 6.34 -2.47 20.54
C ALA A 58 6.28 -1.03 20.00
N ASN A 59 7.44 -0.40 19.79
CA ASN A 59 7.53 0.96 19.23
C ASN A 59 6.91 1.05 17.82
N ALA A 60 7.16 0.06 16.97
CA ALA A 60 6.60 -0.01 15.62
C ALA A 60 5.06 -0.13 15.66
N CYS A 61 4.52 -0.96 16.54
CA CYS A 61 3.07 -1.08 16.73
C CYS A 61 2.43 0.23 17.20
N GLU A 62 3.02 0.88 18.21
CA GLU A 62 2.53 2.17 18.71
C GLU A 62 2.57 3.27 17.64
N GLN A 63 3.65 3.34 16.87
CA GLN A 63 3.75 4.30 15.78
C GLN A 63 2.71 4.01 14.69
N PHE A 64 2.49 2.73 14.36
CA PHE A 64 1.48 2.35 13.38
C PHE A 64 0.09 2.78 13.83
N GLU A 65 -0.30 2.59 15.09
CA GLU A 65 -1.59 3.04 15.62
C GLU A 65 -1.76 4.56 15.51
N ARG A 66 -0.73 5.32 15.84
CA ARG A 66 -0.76 6.79 15.68
C ARG A 66 -0.97 7.20 14.22
N ASP A 67 -0.20 6.60 13.31
CA ASP A 67 -0.26 6.94 11.88
C ASP A 67 -1.56 6.46 11.23
N TRP A 68 -2.10 5.31 11.68
CA TRP A 68 -3.33 4.71 11.15
C TRP A 68 -4.55 5.62 11.25
N SER A 69 -4.64 6.40 12.32
CA SER A 69 -5.73 7.35 12.52
C SER A 69 -5.76 8.47 11.47
N GLY A 70 -4.60 8.81 10.91
CA GLY A 70 -4.43 9.85 9.88
C GLY A 70 -4.57 9.33 8.44
N TYR A 71 -4.63 8.02 8.21
CA TYR A 71 -4.73 7.47 6.86
C TYR A 71 -6.17 7.53 6.31
N LEU A 72 -6.29 7.82 5.02
CA LEU A 72 -7.53 7.61 4.28
C LEU A 72 -7.72 6.09 4.07
N ARG A 73 -8.70 5.53 4.78
CA ARG A 73 -8.95 4.09 4.81
C ARG A 73 -10.04 3.72 3.82
N ILE A 74 -9.67 3.04 2.74
CA ILE A 74 -10.61 2.54 1.74
C ILE A 74 -11.22 1.25 2.28
N ARG A 75 -12.54 1.28 2.53
CA ARG A 75 -13.27 0.15 3.10
C ARG A 75 -13.39 -0.99 2.09
N LEU A 76 -13.32 -2.21 2.60
CA LEU A 76 -13.60 -3.41 1.83
C LEU A 76 -15.14 -3.58 1.76
N ASP A 77 -15.74 -2.96 0.77
CA ASP A 77 -17.16 -3.07 0.45
C ASP A 77 -17.39 -3.91 -0.82
N GLU A 78 -18.65 -4.12 -1.20
CA GLU A 78 -19.02 -4.93 -2.38
C GLU A 78 -18.44 -4.35 -3.67
N ASP A 79 -18.33 -3.03 -3.81
CA ASP A 79 -17.73 -2.39 -4.99
C ASP A 79 -16.25 -2.73 -5.10
N VAL A 80 -15.51 -2.64 -3.98
CA VAL A 80 -14.09 -3.01 -3.93
C VAL A 80 -13.91 -4.52 -4.16
N LEU A 81 -14.76 -5.38 -3.59
CA LEU A 81 -14.71 -6.83 -3.82
C LEU A 81 -14.98 -7.19 -5.28
N GLY A 82 -15.99 -6.57 -5.90
CA GLY A 82 -16.30 -6.76 -7.31
C GLY A 82 -15.15 -6.36 -8.23
N ALA A 83 -14.54 -5.19 -7.97
CA ALA A 83 -13.38 -4.71 -8.70
C ALA A 83 -12.15 -5.62 -8.47
N ALA A 84 -11.92 -6.07 -7.22
CA ALA A 84 -10.82 -6.97 -6.88
C ALA A 84 -10.89 -8.28 -7.66
N ARG A 85 -12.08 -8.90 -7.75
CA ARG A 85 -12.30 -10.10 -8.57
C ARG A 85 -11.83 -9.91 -10.02
N LEU A 86 -12.17 -8.77 -10.62
CA LEU A 86 -11.83 -8.49 -12.02
C LEU A 86 -10.31 -8.32 -12.23
N VAL A 87 -9.64 -7.55 -11.36
CA VAL A 87 -8.19 -7.32 -11.50
C VAL A 87 -7.39 -8.56 -11.12
N ILE A 88 -7.85 -9.39 -10.17
CA ILE A 88 -7.22 -10.66 -9.83
C ILE A 88 -7.23 -11.59 -11.05
N GLN A 89 -8.38 -11.73 -11.73
CA GLN A 89 -8.49 -12.57 -12.92
C GLN A 89 -7.62 -12.07 -14.07
N ARG A 90 -7.60 -10.74 -14.30
CA ARG A 90 -6.87 -10.13 -15.41
C ARG A 90 -5.35 -10.18 -15.23
N HIS A 91 -4.86 -10.00 -14.01
CA HIS A 91 -3.43 -9.84 -13.72
C HIS A 91 -2.83 -10.99 -12.91
N ALA A 92 -3.59 -12.05 -12.64
CA ALA A 92 -3.18 -13.19 -11.81
C ALA A 92 -2.60 -12.74 -10.45
N LEU A 93 -3.22 -11.75 -9.81
CA LEU A 93 -2.82 -11.22 -8.51
C LEU A 93 -3.21 -12.17 -7.37
N ARG A 94 -2.52 -12.04 -6.23
CA ARG A 94 -2.98 -12.63 -4.98
C ARG A 94 -4.21 -11.86 -4.46
N GLY A 95 -5.00 -12.49 -3.58
CA GLY A 95 -6.23 -11.88 -3.08
C GLY A 95 -6.06 -10.49 -2.51
N PHE A 96 -5.09 -10.30 -1.63
CA PHE A 96 -4.86 -8.99 -0.99
C PHE A 96 -4.25 -7.96 -1.93
N ASP A 97 -3.34 -8.37 -2.84
CA ASP A 97 -2.82 -7.47 -3.88
C ASP A 97 -3.96 -6.95 -4.78
N GLY A 98 -4.91 -7.84 -5.12
CA GLY A 98 -6.11 -7.46 -5.86
C GLY A 98 -7.01 -6.47 -5.11
N ILE A 99 -7.16 -6.64 -3.79
CA ILE A 99 -7.92 -5.70 -2.94
C ILE A 99 -7.21 -4.34 -2.89
N HIS A 100 -5.89 -4.30 -2.73
CA HIS A 100 -5.14 -3.05 -2.77
C HIS A 100 -5.28 -2.32 -4.11
N LEU A 101 -5.17 -3.04 -5.23
CA LEU A 101 -5.35 -2.44 -6.55
C LEU A 101 -6.79 -1.94 -6.76
N ALA A 102 -7.79 -2.74 -6.40
CA ALA A 102 -9.20 -2.36 -6.50
C ALA A 102 -9.51 -1.12 -5.65
N SER A 103 -8.95 -1.05 -4.43
CA SER A 103 -9.08 0.12 -3.56
C SER A 103 -8.50 1.38 -4.20
N ALA A 104 -7.34 1.28 -4.85
CA ALA A 104 -6.73 2.39 -5.55
C ALA A 104 -7.55 2.84 -6.77
N LEU A 105 -8.11 1.90 -7.53
CA LEU A 105 -9.02 2.19 -8.66
C LEU A 105 -10.31 2.86 -8.19
N THR A 106 -10.91 2.35 -7.12
CA THR A 106 -12.12 2.94 -6.52
C THR A 106 -11.85 4.38 -6.06
N LEU A 107 -10.72 4.61 -5.40
CA LEU A 107 -10.31 5.95 -4.99
C LEU A 107 -10.10 6.86 -6.20
N GLN A 108 -9.39 6.41 -7.24
CA GLN A 108 -9.14 7.18 -8.46
C GLN A 108 -10.44 7.55 -9.18
N ASN A 109 -11.45 6.68 -9.17
CA ASN A 109 -12.75 6.95 -9.80
C ASN A 109 -13.60 7.98 -9.03
N ARG A 110 -13.35 8.11 -7.72
CA ARG A 110 -14.08 9.03 -6.83
C ARG A 110 -13.36 10.37 -6.62
N TRP A 111 -12.11 10.47 -7.04
CA TRP A 111 -11.26 11.65 -6.82
C TRP A 111 -10.77 12.22 -8.16
N ASP A 112 -10.84 13.54 -8.29
CA ASP A 112 -10.34 14.23 -9.49
C ASP A 112 -8.80 14.29 -9.54
N GLU A 113 -8.15 14.13 -8.38
CA GLU A 113 -6.69 14.11 -8.30
C GLU A 113 -6.09 12.76 -8.68
N THR A 114 -4.84 12.79 -9.11
CA THR A 114 -4.12 11.57 -9.49
C THR A 114 -3.77 10.71 -8.28
N VAL A 115 -4.29 9.50 -8.24
CA VAL A 115 -3.89 8.48 -7.26
C VAL A 115 -2.61 7.80 -7.74
N ILE A 116 -1.60 7.75 -6.87
CA ILE A 116 -0.34 7.04 -7.11
C ILE A 116 -0.34 5.75 -6.29
N VAL A 117 -0.21 4.61 -6.94
CA VAL A 117 0.00 3.31 -6.26
C VAL A 117 1.45 3.21 -5.84
N VAL A 118 1.67 3.16 -4.53
CA VAL A 118 2.99 3.08 -3.91
C VAL A 118 3.16 1.70 -3.31
N ALA A 119 4.15 0.94 -3.80
CA ALA A 119 4.40 -0.44 -3.37
C ALA A 119 5.90 -0.79 -3.51
N ALA A 120 6.29 -1.95 -2.96
CA ALA A 120 7.55 -2.64 -3.27
C ALA A 120 7.31 -3.88 -4.14
N ASP A 121 6.07 -4.36 -4.22
CA ASP A 121 5.70 -5.52 -5.03
C ASP A 121 5.61 -5.17 -6.52
N GLN A 122 6.53 -5.74 -7.31
CA GLN A 122 6.62 -5.48 -8.75
C GLN A 122 5.42 -6.00 -9.54
N ARG A 123 4.77 -7.07 -9.08
CA ARG A 123 3.58 -7.62 -9.74
C ARG A 123 2.41 -6.64 -9.59
N LEU A 124 2.20 -6.15 -8.37
CA LEU A 124 1.18 -5.14 -8.09
C LEU A 124 1.43 -3.85 -8.87
N LEU A 125 2.68 -3.35 -8.91
CA LEU A 125 3.02 -2.14 -9.66
C LEU A 125 2.75 -2.28 -11.17
N ARG A 126 3.12 -3.44 -11.77
CA ARG A 126 2.82 -3.71 -13.18
C ARG A 126 1.32 -3.77 -13.45
N ALA A 127 0.55 -4.42 -12.58
CA ALA A 127 -0.90 -4.50 -12.71
C ALA A 127 -1.55 -3.10 -12.59
N ALA A 128 -1.11 -2.28 -11.63
CA ALA A 128 -1.58 -0.91 -11.45
C ALA A 128 -1.30 -0.04 -12.67
N ALA A 129 -0.10 -0.13 -13.24
CA ALA A 129 0.26 0.58 -14.46
C ALA A 129 -0.59 0.14 -15.66
N ALA A 130 -0.86 -1.17 -15.80
CA ALA A 130 -1.72 -1.71 -16.85
C ALA A 130 -3.19 -1.24 -16.72
N GLU A 131 -3.67 -0.99 -15.50
CA GLU A 131 -4.97 -0.35 -15.23
C GLU A 131 -4.94 1.18 -15.40
N GLY A 132 -3.82 1.76 -15.82
CA GLY A 132 -3.66 3.20 -16.10
C GLY A 132 -3.41 4.08 -14.87
N LEU A 133 -3.10 3.49 -13.72
CA LEU A 133 -2.72 4.24 -12.53
C LEU A 133 -1.25 4.68 -12.59
N ALA A 134 -0.94 5.81 -11.98
CA ALA A 134 0.44 6.18 -11.68
C ALA A 134 1.00 5.24 -10.62
N THR A 135 2.29 4.91 -10.71
CA THR A 135 2.94 3.99 -9.76
C THR A 135 4.26 4.53 -9.27
N LEU A 136 4.66 4.11 -8.08
CA LEU A 136 5.97 4.40 -7.49
C LEU A 136 6.48 3.16 -6.74
N ASP A 137 7.63 2.66 -7.18
CA ASP A 137 8.39 1.64 -6.47
C ASP A 137 9.25 2.32 -5.40
N VAL A 138 9.01 2.00 -4.13
CA VAL A 138 9.73 2.61 -3.02
C VAL A 138 11.16 2.12 -2.88
N GLU A 139 11.52 0.98 -3.45
CA GLU A 139 12.85 0.39 -3.34
C GLU A 139 13.82 0.88 -4.41
N THR A 140 13.32 1.17 -5.61
CA THR A 140 14.14 1.62 -6.73
C THR A 140 13.94 3.11 -7.05
N GLY A 141 12.84 3.69 -6.58
CA GLY A 141 12.44 5.05 -6.96
C GLY A 141 11.83 5.12 -8.36
N ALA A 142 11.65 3.98 -9.05
CA ALA A 142 11.04 3.96 -10.37
C ALA A 142 9.57 4.38 -10.28
N ALA A 143 9.18 5.34 -11.11
CA ALA A 143 7.83 5.89 -11.16
C ALA A 143 7.28 5.85 -12.58
N THR A 144 5.99 5.55 -12.70
CA THR A 144 5.25 5.73 -13.95
C THR A 144 4.20 6.82 -13.77
N ARG A 145 3.90 7.54 -14.87
CA ARG A 145 2.80 8.51 -14.88
C ARG A 145 1.49 7.81 -15.23
N ARG A 146 0.38 8.41 -14.81
CA ARG A 146 -0.97 7.95 -15.19
C ARG A 146 -1.07 7.85 -16.71
N GLY A 147 -1.50 6.69 -17.24
CA GLY A 147 -1.82 6.52 -18.65
C GLY A 147 -3.00 7.43 -19.04
N ARG A 148 -2.93 8.11 -20.19
CA ARG A 148 -4.10 8.81 -20.74
C ARG A 148 -5.15 7.74 -21.10
N ARG A 149 -6.33 7.78 -20.48
CA ARG A 149 -7.49 7.05 -21.02
C ARG A 149 -7.77 7.63 -22.42
N ARG A 150 -7.66 6.79 -23.45
CA ARG A 150 -8.17 7.11 -24.79
C ARG A 150 -9.68 6.91 -24.81
#